data_596a0b67accad3043aeb7b2e35475196
#
_entry.id   596a0b67accad3043aeb7b2e35475196
#
_cell.length_a   1.000
_cell.length_b   1.000
_cell.length_c   1.000
_cell.angle_alpha   90.00
_cell.angle_beta   90.00
_cell.angle_gamma   90.00
#
_symmetry.space_group_name_H-M   'P 1'
#
loop_
_entity.id
_entity.type
_entity.pdbx_description
1 polymer ?
#
loop_
_entity_poly.entity_id
_entity_poly.type
_entity_poly.pdbx_seq_one_letter_code
_entity_poly.pdbx_strand_id
1 'polypeptide(L)'
;MADSKTTDFDIILNRSFLLAVEHQHEYVTLEHLLVACLEQKSMEKIFTSVGKNPQVVIDDVKRFLADKSKHSVVMDSRFKPKYTNTILTLVKQAKTQSMFMGKQTLDAVDLVLAMFNSTQSWAVFYLNSHGITKNTITEILSNNNQQDAESMPEEDAKLLLAQFATNLNRKAQQNKIDPLIGRESDVFQITQTLARKNKNNVLLVGHPGTGKTQIVEGLAKLIQEGRVPNSLKNKEIWSLDVSSLVAGTKFRGDFEERMKNLLIALRQLPQVILFIDEIHMILGAGSGGGQSSMDVANILKPSLSRGEIKTIGSTTFEEYRKHFEKDRALLRRFLKQDVNEPTPEDSKLIIQGLLASFEKFHNVIYDPACIEASVDLSVKHMHNKYLPDKAIDLIDAAGAYVNINNGTVVELSHIHQQLSMITNISLDAVEQKETELTRDLETNISNKLFGQTDAVNQVVESVWMTLSGLREMNKTMGSFLFCGQSGTGKCLAYDQEITVQVPGELIEFAKSCNLL
;
A
#
# COMPACT_ATOMS: atom_id res chain seq x y z
N MET A 1 37.56 6.57 -32.50
CA MET A 1 37.20 5.24 -33.05
C MET A 1 36.53 4.51 -31.88
N ALA A 2 35.22 4.48 -31.88
CA ALA A 2 34.46 3.79 -30.83
C ALA A 2 34.39 2.31 -31.21
N ASP A 3 34.91 1.45 -30.33
CA ASP A 3 34.72 0.00 -30.41
C ASP A 3 33.21 -0.31 -30.38
N SER A 4 32.64 -0.61 -31.57
CA SER A 4 31.28 -1.14 -31.66
C SER A 4 31.31 -2.56 -31.12
N LYS A 5 30.90 -2.76 -29.87
CA LYS A 5 30.57 -4.08 -29.33
C LYS A 5 29.51 -4.69 -30.26
N THR A 6 29.88 -5.70 -31.06
CA THR A 6 28.97 -6.52 -31.87
C THR A 6 27.92 -7.10 -30.88
N THR A 7 26.66 -6.79 -31.11
CA THR A 7 25.57 -7.35 -30.29
C THR A 7 25.29 -8.79 -30.68
N ASP A 8 24.78 -9.60 -29.76
CA ASP A 8 24.37 -10.99 -30.05
C ASP A 8 23.40 -11.04 -31.24
N PHE A 9 22.57 -10.02 -31.40
CA PHE A 9 21.68 -9.85 -32.52
C PHE A 9 22.41 -9.75 -33.88
N ASP A 10 23.49 -8.96 -33.93
CA ASP A 10 24.30 -8.82 -35.17
C ASP A 10 25.00 -10.14 -35.53
N ILE A 11 25.44 -10.90 -34.53
CA ILE A 11 26.03 -12.22 -34.72
C ILE A 11 25.02 -13.19 -35.33
N ILE A 12 23.79 -13.21 -34.83
CA ILE A 12 22.70 -14.07 -35.30
C ILE A 12 22.33 -13.73 -36.75
N LEU A 13 22.17 -12.44 -37.07
CA LEU A 13 21.85 -12.00 -38.43
C LEU A 13 22.97 -12.35 -39.42
N ASN A 14 24.22 -12.08 -39.05
CA ASN A 14 25.36 -12.44 -39.91
C ASN A 14 25.43 -13.97 -40.13
N ARG A 15 25.18 -14.77 -39.08
CA ARG A 15 25.19 -16.22 -39.22
C ARG A 15 24.07 -16.73 -40.12
N SER A 16 22.86 -16.16 -40.00
CA SER A 16 21.73 -16.51 -40.89
C SER A 16 22.01 -16.15 -42.35
N PHE A 17 22.69 -15.03 -42.60
CA PHE A 17 23.12 -14.61 -43.91
C PHE A 17 24.16 -15.58 -44.50
N LEU A 18 25.18 -15.97 -43.72
CA LEU A 18 26.21 -16.92 -44.15
C LEU A 18 25.60 -18.28 -44.50
N LEU A 19 24.63 -18.78 -43.72
CA LEU A 19 23.92 -20.02 -44.05
C LEU A 19 23.20 -19.95 -45.40
N ALA A 20 22.58 -18.81 -45.73
CA ALA A 20 21.95 -18.63 -47.03
C ALA A 20 22.99 -18.59 -48.18
N VAL A 21 24.17 -18.03 -47.97
CA VAL A 21 25.28 -18.05 -48.93
C VAL A 21 25.82 -19.48 -49.12
N GLU A 22 26.03 -20.22 -48.01
CA GLU A 22 26.50 -21.62 -48.02
C GLU A 22 25.59 -22.52 -48.88
N HIS A 23 24.26 -22.29 -48.79
CA HIS A 23 23.25 -23.06 -49.56
C HIS A 23 22.91 -22.45 -50.92
N GLN A 24 23.53 -21.32 -51.30
CA GLN A 24 23.27 -20.59 -52.56
C GLN A 24 21.80 -20.12 -52.69
N HIS A 25 21.13 -19.77 -51.58
CA HIS A 25 19.74 -19.33 -51.58
C HIS A 25 19.63 -17.85 -51.93
N GLU A 26 18.61 -17.51 -52.74
CA GLU A 26 18.31 -16.12 -53.10
C GLU A 26 17.87 -15.27 -51.92
N TYR A 27 17.16 -15.89 -50.95
CA TYR A 27 16.59 -15.22 -49.80
C TYR A 27 17.04 -15.85 -48.48
N VAL A 28 17.30 -14.99 -47.51
CA VAL A 28 17.40 -15.41 -46.11
C VAL A 28 15.98 -15.58 -45.56
N THR A 29 15.63 -16.79 -45.12
CA THR A 29 14.30 -17.16 -44.61
C THR A 29 14.32 -17.38 -43.10
N LEU A 30 13.14 -17.59 -42.48
CA LEU A 30 13.02 -17.84 -41.02
C LEU A 30 13.78 -19.11 -40.60
N GLU A 31 13.93 -20.09 -41.48
CA GLU A 31 14.66 -21.33 -41.21
C GLU A 31 16.16 -21.08 -41.05
N HIS A 32 16.76 -20.20 -41.88
CA HIS A 32 18.15 -19.76 -41.68
C HIS A 32 18.33 -19.03 -40.33
N LEU A 33 17.38 -18.16 -40.02
CA LEU A 33 17.40 -17.42 -38.76
C LEU A 33 17.22 -18.36 -37.56
N LEU A 34 16.36 -19.36 -37.64
CA LEU A 34 16.17 -20.38 -36.63
C LEU A 34 17.46 -21.13 -36.32
N VAL A 35 18.17 -21.63 -37.35
CA VAL A 35 19.45 -22.31 -37.14
C VAL A 35 20.45 -21.40 -36.43
N ALA A 36 20.57 -20.15 -36.87
CA ALA A 36 21.47 -19.18 -36.25
C ALA A 36 21.11 -18.87 -34.77
N CYS A 37 19.82 -18.86 -34.44
CA CYS A 37 19.36 -18.72 -33.05
C CYS A 37 19.67 -19.95 -32.19
N LEU A 38 19.43 -21.16 -32.74
CA LEU A 38 19.64 -22.42 -32.00
C LEU A 38 21.13 -22.72 -31.76
N GLU A 39 22.05 -22.16 -32.56
CA GLU A 39 23.49 -22.25 -32.33
C GLU A 39 23.97 -21.36 -31.15
N GLN A 40 23.10 -20.52 -30.54
CA GLN A 40 23.44 -19.66 -29.38
C GLN A 40 23.34 -20.39 -28.04
N LYS A 41 24.25 -20.06 -27.12
CA LYS A 41 24.28 -20.64 -25.77
C LYS A 41 23.00 -20.45 -24.96
N SER A 42 22.29 -19.36 -25.18
CA SER A 42 21.00 -19.08 -24.51
C SER A 42 19.93 -20.11 -24.88
N MET A 43 19.88 -20.52 -26.14
CA MET A 43 18.96 -21.57 -26.64
C MET A 43 19.38 -22.97 -26.18
N GLU A 44 20.67 -23.26 -26.12
CA GLU A 44 21.20 -24.53 -25.61
C GLU A 44 20.73 -24.79 -24.17
N LYS A 45 20.78 -23.77 -23.30
CA LYS A 45 20.27 -23.86 -21.93
C LYS A 45 18.77 -24.19 -21.88
N ILE A 46 17.96 -23.55 -22.74
CA ILE A 46 16.50 -23.79 -22.79
C ILE A 46 16.22 -25.24 -23.24
N PHE A 47 16.90 -25.72 -24.26
CA PHE A 47 16.74 -27.09 -24.76
C PHE A 47 17.15 -28.13 -23.71
N THR A 48 18.26 -27.88 -23.02
CA THR A 48 18.74 -28.76 -21.92
C THR A 48 17.73 -28.84 -20.79
N SER A 49 17.07 -27.72 -20.45
CA SER A 49 16.01 -27.69 -19.41
C SER A 49 14.78 -28.53 -19.78
N VAL A 50 14.53 -28.74 -21.09
CA VAL A 50 13.46 -29.64 -21.59
C VAL A 50 13.94 -31.07 -21.76
N GLY A 51 15.22 -31.36 -21.50
CA GLY A 51 15.83 -32.68 -21.75
C GLY A 51 16.00 -32.99 -23.24
N LYS A 52 16.15 -31.99 -24.10
CA LYS A 52 16.28 -32.13 -25.57
C LYS A 52 17.60 -31.54 -26.03
N ASN A 53 18.09 -32.08 -27.17
CA ASN A 53 19.32 -31.60 -27.80
C ASN A 53 18.95 -30.66 -28.95
N PRO A 54 19.40 -29.39 -28.98
CA PRO A 54 19.13 -28.44 -30.05
C PRO A 54 19.72 -28.91 -31.40
N GLN A 55 20.80 -29.72 -31.36
CA GLN A 55 21.48 -30.20 -32.56
C GLN A 55 20.56 -31.04 -33.46
N VAL A 56 19.63 -31.81 -32.89
CA VAL A 56 18.67 -32.61 -33.67
C VAL A 56 17.76 -31.73 -34.52
N VAL A 57 17.27 -30.63 -33.92
CA VAL A 57 16.43 -29.65 -34.65
C VAL A 57 17.25 -28.92 -35.71
N ILE A 58 18.49 -28.54 -35.39
CA ILE A 58 19.41 -27.89 -36.32
C ILE A 58 19.67 -28.79 -37.55
N ASP A 59 19.91 -30.08 -37.32
CA ASP A 59 20.20 -31.02 -38.39
C ASP A 59 18.98 -31.25 -39.29
N ASP A 60 17.77 -31.31 -38.74
CA ASP A 60 16.55 -31.46 -39.53
C ASP A 60 16.26 -30.19 -40.35
N VAL A 61 16.45 -29.00 -39.79
CA VAL A 61 16.31 -27.75 -40.54
C VAL A 61 17.40 -27.60 -41.60
N LYS A 62 18.65 -28.00 -41.34
CA LYS A 62 19.73 -28.00 -42.32
C LYS A 62 19.46 -28.96 -43.48
N ARG A 63 18.88 -30.15 -43.21
CA ARG A 63 18.41 -31.06 -44.28
C ARG A 63 17.32 -30.42 -45.15
N PHE A 64 16.38 -29.71 -44.53
CA PHE A 64 15.36 -28.98 -45.28
C PHE A 64 15.96 -27.87 -46.14
N LEU A 65 16.93 -27.11 -45.62
CA LEU A 65 17.63 -26.07 -46.38
C LEU A 65 18.48 -26.64 -47.53
N ALA A 66 18.98 -27.85 -47.40
CA ALA A 66 19.74 -28.51 -48.46
C ALA A 66 18.88 -29.00 -49.66
N ASP A 67 17.55 -29.06 -49.48
CA ASP A 67 16.62 -29.50 -50.54
C ASP A 67 16.37 -28.38 -51.56
N LYS A 68 17.14 -28.43 -52.67
CA LYS A 68 17.08 -27.44 -53.75
C LYS A 68 15.70 -27.30 -54.42
N SER A 69 14.81 -28.27 -54.25
CA SER A 69 13.46 -28.22 -54.85
C SER A 69 12.52 -27.24 -54.08
N LYS A 70 12.87 -26.87 -52.87
CA LYS A 70 12.05 -26.06 -51.98
C LYS A 70 12.51 -24.61 -51.87
N HIS A 71 13.67 -24.27 -52.44
CA HIS A 71 14.29 -22.96 -52.29
C HIS A 71 14.68 -22.38 -53.68
N SER A 72 14.62 -21.04 -53.78
CA SER A 72 15.15 -20.34 -54.94
C SER A 72 16.69 -20.30 -54.85
N VAL A 73 17.35 -21.04 -55.74
CA VAL A 73 18.80 -21.19 -55.76
C VAL A 73 19.39 -20.32 -56.87
N VAL A 74 20.45 -19.57 -56.56
CA VAL A 74 21.16 -18.73 -57.52
C VAL A 74 22.57 -19.29 -57.74
N MET A 75 22.94 -19.56 -59.03
CA MET A 75 24.26 -20.12 -59.38
C MET A 75 25.37 -19.06 -59.53
N ASP A 76 25.09 -17.77 -59.30
CA ASP A 76 26.10 -16.73 -59.46
C ASP A 76 26.86 -16.52 -58.11
N SER A 77 28.17 -16.78 -58.14
CA SER A 77 29.06 -16.64 -56.97
C SER A 77 29.19 -15.20 -56.41
N ARG A 78 28.69 -14.20 -57.12
CA ARG A 78 28.69 -12.77 -56.71
C ARG A 78 27.37 -12.32 -56.08
N PHE A 79 26.37 -13.22 -56.04
CA PHE A 79 25.06 -12.88 -55.53
C PHE A 79 25.08 -12.73 -53.99
N LYS A 80 24.37 -11.71 -53.47
CA LYS A 80 24.17 -11.51 -52.06
C LYS A 80 22.72 -11.80 -51.70
N PRO A 81 22.44 -12.76 -50.80
CA PRO A 81 21.08 -13.05 -50.36
C PRO A 81 20.36 -11.83 -49.80
N LYS A 82 19.05 -11.74 -50.01
CA LYS A 82 18.20 -10.66 -49.45
C LYS A 82 17.34 -11.21 -48.33
N TYR A 83 17.15 -10.43 -47.28
CA TYR A 83 16.22 -10.80 -46.21
C TYR A 83 14.77 -10.75 -46.70
N THR A 84 13.99 -11.77 -46.34
CA THR A 84 12.55 -11.79 -46.65
C THR A 84 11.81 -10.73 -45.85
N ASN A 85 10.68 -10.23 -46.36
CA ASN A 85 9.82 -9.28 -45.64
C ASN A 85 9.35 -9.85 -44.29
N THR A 86 9.18 -11.16 -44.18
CA THR A 86 8.80 -11.86 -42.95
C THR A 86 9.86 -11.67 -41.87
N ILE A 87 11.16 -11.79 -42.19
CA ILE A 87 12.25 -11.52 -41.24
C ILE A 87 12.24 -10.05 -40.79
N LEU A 88 12.08 -9.12 -41.73
CA LEU A 88 12.07 -7.69 -41.41
C LEU A 88 10.91 -7.32 -40.46
N THR A 89 9.74 -7.92 -40.68
CA THR A 89 8.56 -7.74 -39.83
C THR A 89 8.77 -8.38 -38.46
N LEU A 90 9.32 -9.60 -38.41
CA LEU A 90 9.64 -10.31 -37.18
C LEU A 90 10.62 -9.54 -36.32
N VAL A 91 11.71 -9.02 -36.91
CA VAL A 91 12.71 -8.21 -36.16
C VAL A 91 12.09 -6.94 -35.62
N LYS A 92 11.21 -6.26 -36.36
CA LYS A 92 10.47 -5.10 -35.86
C LYS A 92 9.58 -5.46 -34.66
N GLN A 93 8.84 -6.57 -34.77
CA GLN A 93 7.98 -7.06 -33.68
C GLN A 93 8.79 -7.46 -32.46
N ALA A 94 9.87 -8.22 -32.61
CA ALA A 94 10.76 -8.62 -31.54
C ALA A 94 11.38 -7.40 -30.84
N LYS A 95 11.84 -6.40 -31.61
CA LYS A 95 12.39 -5.15 -31.08
C LYS A 95 11.36 -4.36 -30.27
N THR A 96 10.14 -4.25 -30.80
CA THR A 96 9.05 -3.58 -30.09
C THR A 96 8.73 -4.31 -28.79
N GLN A 97 8.64 -5.63 -28.81
CA GLN A 97 8.35 -6.45 -27.63
C GLN A 97 9.49 -6.40 -26.60
N SER A 98 10.75 -6.44 -27.03
CA SER A 98 11.92 -6.31 -26.15
C SER A 98 11.99 -4.91 -25.51
N MET A 99 11.68 -3.84 -26.26
CA MET A 99 11.56 -2.48 -25.71
C MET A 99 10.46 -2.36 -24.64
N PHE A 100 9.32 -3.02 -24.84
CA PHE A 100 8.26 -3.09 -23.83
C PHE A 100 8.66 -3.85 -22.57
N MET A 101 9.59 -4.82 -22.70
CA MET A 101 10.16 -5.57 -21.57
C MET A 101 11.36 -4.87 -20.91
N GLY A 102 11.70 -3.63 -21.32
CA GLY A 102 12.80 -2.86 -20.75
C GLY A 102 14.21 -3.35 -21.16
N LYS A 103 14.32 -4.31 -22.07
CA LYS A 103 15.62 -4.80 -22.59
C LYS A 103 16.18 -3.82 -23.62
N GLN A 104 17.47 -3.52 -23.52
CA GLN A 104 18.19 -2.67 -24.50
C GLN A 104 18.69 -3.43 -25.73
N THR A 105 18.81 -4.76 -25.64
CA THR A 105 19.35 -5.62 -26.71
C THR A 105 18.42 -6.80 -26.97
N LEU A 106 18.32 -7.20 -28.26
CA LEU A 106 17.61 -8.40 -28.67
C LEU A 106 18.51 -9.62 -28.50
N ASP A 107 17.97 -10.71 -27.95
CA ASP A 107 18.64 -12.00 -27.85
C ASP A 107 17.99 -13.07 -28.75
N ALA A 108 18.60 -14.26 -28.81
CA ALA A 108 18.11 -15.38 -29.63
C ALA A 108 16.72 -15.85 -29.19
N VAL A 109 16.41 -15.73 -27.89
CA VAL A 109 15.15 -16.18 -27.30
C VAL A 109 13.99 -15.28 -27.74
N ASP A 110 14.22 -13.95 -27.74
CA ASP A 110 13.24 -12.97 -28.21
C ASP A 110 12.87 -13.20 -29.69
N LEU A 111 13.87 -13.54 -30.51
CA LEU A 111 13.66 -13.85 -31.93
C LEU A 111 12.86 -15.15 -32.12
N VAL A 112 13.20 -16.21 -31.40
CA VAL A 112 12.48 -17.50 -31.47
C VAL A 112 11.04 -17.34 -30.96
N LEU A 113 10.80 -16.60 -29.90
CA LEU A 113 9.43 -16.31 -29.43
C LEU A 113 8.62 -15.53 -30.45
N ALA A 114 9.25 -14.57 -31.14
CA ALA A 114 8.60 -13.83 -32.22
C ALA A 114 8.28 -14.71 -33.43
N MET A 115 9.08 -15.76 -33.74
CA MET A 115 8.82 -16.71 -34.84
C MET A 115 7.49 -17.44 -34.67
N PHE A 116 7.05 -17.75 -33.44
CA PHE A 116 5.77 -18.41 -33.18
C PHE A 116 4.55 -17.59 -33.64
N ASN A 117 4.71 -16.30 -33.92
CA ASN A 117 3.63 -15.48 -34.47
C ASN A 117 3.44 -15.79 -35.98
N SER A 118 4.41 -16.47 -36.65
CA SER A 118 4.35 -16.88 -38.05
C SER A 118 3.99 -18.36 -38.13
N THR A 119 2.74 -18.70 -37.82
CA THR A 119 2.25 -20.09 -37.66
C THR A 119 2.41 -20.99 -38.92
N GLN A 120 2.58 -20.41 -40.11
CA GLN A 120 2.73 -21.14 -41.37
C GLN A 120 4.20 -21.34 -41.79
N SER A 121 5.19 -20.98 -40.93
CA SER A 121 6.61 -21.18 -41.29
C SER A 121 7.09 -22.59 -40.95
N TRP A 122 7.99 -23.11 -41.76
CA TRP A 122 8.66 -24.38 -41.49
C TRP A 122 9.51 -24.31 -40.21
N ALA A 123 10.05 -23.15 -39.89
CA ALA A 123 10.77 -22.93 -38.63
C ALA A 123 9.90 -23.29 -37.41
N VAL A 124 8.65 -22.81 -37.36
CA VAL A 124 7.69 -23.12 -36.27
C VAL A 124 7.26 -24.59 -36.34
N PHE A 125 7.09 -25.15 -37.53
CA PHE A 125 6.77 -26.57 -37.69
C PHE A 125 7.85 -27.47 -37.06
N TYR A 126 9.14 -27.21 -37.34
CA TYR A 126 10.23 -28.00 -36.75
C TYR A 126 10.32 -27.83 -35.23
N LEU A 127 10.14 -26.65 -34.68
CA LEU A 127 10.10 -26.46 -33.25
C LEU A 127 8.97 -27.29 -32.61
N ASN A 128 7.76 -27.20 -33.15
CA ASN A 128 6.58 -27.91 -32.64
C ASN A 128 6.73 -29.44 -32.78
N SER A 129 7.28 -29.96 -33.92
CA SER A 129 7.49 -31.40 -34.12
C SER A 129 8.44 -32.00 -33.09
N HIS A 130 9.40 -31.21 -32.62
CA HIS A 130 10.27 -31.57 -31.49
C HIS A 130 9.70 -31.22 -30.11
N GLY A 131 8.42 -30.78 -30.05
CA GLY A 131 7.70 -30.47 -28.81
C GLY A 131 8.25 -29.24 -28.10
N ILE A 132 8.84 -28.31 -28.80
CA ILE A 132 9.20 -26.97 -28.32
C ILE A 132 8.10 -26.02 -28.77
N THR A 133 7.24 -25.65 -27.81
CA THR A 133 6.13 -24.73 -28.05
C THR A 133 6.42 -23.38 -27.42
N LYS A 134 5.68 -22.33 -27.82
CA LYS A 134 5.78 -21.02 -27.21
C LYS A 134 5.58 -21.09 -25.70
N ASN A 135 4.59 -21.86 -25.23
CA ASN A 135 4.30 -22.03 -23.82
C ASN A 135 5.46 -22.67 -23.06
N THR A 136 6.08 -23.73 -23.64
CA THR A 136 7.23 -24.41 -23.05
C THR A 136 8.40 -23.44 -22.82
N ILE A 137 8.73 -22.61 -23.82
CA ILE A 137 9.80 -21.61 -23.70
C ILE A 137 9.43 -20.57 -22.64
N THR A 138 8.17 -20.08 -22.64
CA THR A 138 7.71 -19.08 -21.68
C THR A 138 7.72 -19.62 -20.25
N GLU A 139 7.32 -20.87 -20.03
CA GLU A 139 7.38 -21.53 -18.71
C GLU A 139 8.81 -21.68 -18.21
N ILE A 140 9.76 -22.06 -19.08
CA ILE A 140 11.17 -22.18 -18.71
C ILE A 140 11.76 -20.82 -18.37
N LEU A 141 11.45 -19.80 -19.15
CA LEU A 141 11.90 -18.43 -18.87
C LEU A 141 11.33 -17.91 -17.53
N SER A 142 10.07 -18.21 -17.24
CA SER A 142 9.46 -17.85 -15.96
C SER A 142 10.08 -18.62 -14.79
N ASN A 143 10.44 -19.90 -14.98
CA ASN A 143 11.10 -20.73 -13.99
C ASN A 143 12.59 -20.36 -13.81
N ASN A 144 13.32 -20.07 -14.90
CA ASN A 144 14.70 -19.60 -14.82
C ASN A 144 14.82 -18.22 -14.21
N ASN A 145 13.89 -17.29 -14.50
CA ASN A 145 13.80 -16.01 -13.79
C ASN A 145 13.50 -16.19 -12.28
N GLN A 146 12.87 -17.31 -11.89
CA GLN A 146 12.71 -17.64 -10.48
C GLN A 146 14.01 -18.20 -9.86
N GLN A 147 14.82 -18.95 -10.60
CA GLN A 147 16.09 -19.51 -10.12
C GLN A 147 17.24 -18.48 -10.10
N ASP A 148 17.35 -17.63 -11.12
CA ASP A 148 18.35 -16.54 -11.12
C ASP A 148 17.98 -15.44 -10.10
N ALA A 149 16.70 -15.29 -9.76
CA ALA A 149 16.22 -14.43 -8.70
C ALA A 149 16.45 -15.02 -7.28
N GLU A 150 16.62 -16.34 -7.16
CA GLU A 150 17.02 -16.99 -5.90
C GLU A 150 18.49 -16.74 -5.52
N SER A 151 19.30 -16.11 -6.37
CA SER A 151 20.73 -15.85 -6.16
C SER A 151 21.11 -14.35 -6.11
N MET A 152 20.15 -13.46 -5.80
CA MET A 152 20.47 -12.03 -5.64
C MET A 152 21.38 -11.83 -4.41
N PRO A 153 22.54 -11.17 -4.53
CA PRO A 153 23.37 -10.83 -3.39
C PRO A 153 22.61 -10.02 -2.35
N GLU A 154 22.92 -10.21 -1.06
CA GLU A 154 22.21 -9.53 0.04
C GLU A 154 22.30 -8.00 -0.07
N GLU A 155 23.41 -7.47 -0.58
CA GLU A 155 23.60 -6.03 -0.79
C GLU A 155 22.68 -5.48 -1.88
N ASP A 156 22.55 -6.19 -3.01
CA ASP A 156 21.66 -5.79 -4.10
C ASP A 156 20.19 -5.88 -3.67
N ALA A 157 19.84 -6.89 -2.88
CA ALA A 157 18.51 -7.03 -2.29
C ALA A 157 18.17 -5.86 -1.36
N LYS A 158 19.12 -5.41 -0.53
CA LYS A 158 18.95 -4.22 0.33
C LYS A 158 18.85 -2.92 -0.46
N LEU A 159 19.62 -2.79 -1.54
CA LEU A 159 19.55 -1.62 -2.43
C LEU A 159 18.19 -1.54 -3.14
N LEU A 160 17.69 -2.66 -3.63
CA LEU A 160 16.38 -2.73 -4.27
C LEU A 160 15.26 -2.42 -3.26
N LEU A 161 15.34 -2.98 -2.06
CA LEU A 161 14.38 -2.69 -1.00
C LEU A 161 14.38 -1.20 -0.62
N ALA A 162 15.55 -0.56 -0.57
CA ALA A 162 15.70 0.86 -0.25
C ALA A 162 15.09 1.82 -1.30
N GLN A 163 14.82 1.34 -2.52
CA GLN A 163 14.11 2.14 -3.54
C GLN A 163 12.62 2.32 -3.23
N PHE A 164 12.00 1.34 -2.56
CA PHE A 164 10.56 1.30 -2.33
C PHE A 164 10.17 1.27 -0.86
N ALA A 165 11.14 1.12 0.05
CA ALA A 165 10.88 1.02 1.48
C ALA A 165 11.90 1.80 2.30
N THR A 166 11.44 2.29 3.45
CA THR A 166 12.28 3.03 4.41
C THR A 166 12.60 2.15 5.61
N ASN A 167 13.89 2.07 5.98
CA ASN A 167 14.33 1.35 7.16
C ASN A 167 14.01 2.16 8.44
N LEU A 168 13.07 1.67 9.26
CA LEU A 168 12.65 2.32 10.50
C LEU A 168 13.71 2.23 11.59
N ASN A 169 14.52 1.16 11.63
CA ASN A 169 15.61 1.05 12.60
C ASN A 169 16.67 2.14 12.37
N ARG A 170 16.95 2.49 11.11
CA ARG A 170 17.84 3.63 10.79
C ARG A 170 17.24 4.97 11.21
N LYS A 171 15.92 5.16 11.02
CA LYS A 171 15.22 6.36 11.55
C LYS A 171 15.35 6.44 13.07
N ALA A 172 15.22 5.29 13.77
CA ALA A 172 15.38 5.23 15.22
C ALA A 172 16.79 5.61 15.67
N GLN A 173 17.84 5.10 14.98
CA GLN A 173 19.23 5.50 15.24
C GLN A 173 19.48 7.01 15.09
N GLN A 174 18.77 7.64 14.16
CA GLN A 174 18.86 9.08 13.91
C GLN A 174 18.01 9.92 14.88
N ASN A 175 17.38 9.29 15.90
CA ASN A 175 16.43 9.91 16.82
C ASN A 175 15.27 10.65 16.11
N LYS A 176 14.84 10.11 14.96
CA LYS A 176 13.71 10.65 14.17
C LYS A 176 12.39 9.95 14.47
N ILE A 177 12.37 9.07 15.47
CA ILE A 177 11.17 8.34 15.92
C ILE A 177 10.87 8.79 17.35
N ASP A 178 9.64 9.19 17.55
CA ASP A 178 9.13 9.59 18.86
C ASP A 178 9.10 8.42 19.85
N PRO A 179 9.16 8.70 21.16
CA PRO A 179 9.07 7.66 22.18
C PRO A 179 7.69 6.99 22.16
N LEU A 180 7.67 5.66 22.26
CA LEU A 180 6.43 4.91 22.43
C LEU A 180 6.04 4.89 23.92
N ILE A 181 4.85 5.35 24.23
CA ILE A 181 4.34 5.48 25.59
C ILE A 181 2.98 4.80 25.70
N GLY A 182 2.77 4.01 26.76
CA GLY A 182 1.47 3.41 27.08
C GLY A 182 1.01 2.28 26.14
N ARG A 183 1.91 1.75 25.28
CA ARG A 183 1.58 0.70 24.27
C ARG A 183 2.42 -0.57 24.44
N GLU A 184 2.96 -0.82 25.63
CA GLU A 184 3.84 -1.98 25.90
C GLU A 184 3.11 -3.30 25.67
N SER A 185 1.81 -3.38 26.02
CA SER A 185 0.97 -4.56 25.78
C SER A 185 0.80 -4.86 24.29
N ASP A 186 0.59 -3.81 23.47
CA ASP A 186 0.43 -3.95 22.02
C ASP A 186 1.73 -4.46 21.38
N VAL A 187 2.86 -3.87 21.76
CA VAL A 187 4.18 -4.30 21.30
C VAL A 187 4.48 -5.74 21.72
N PHE A 188 4.13 -6.12 22.95
CA PHE A 188 4.32 -7.49 23.42
C PHE A 188 3.52 -8.48 22.57
N GLN A 189 2.26 -8.20 22.25
CA GLN A 189 1.41 -9.05 21.41
C GLN A 189 1.96 -9.17 19.98
N ILE A 190 2.41 -8.05 19.38
CA ILE A 190 3.07 -8.06 18.07
C ILE A 190 4.31 -8.96 18.11
N THR A 191 5.17 -8.76 19.10
CA THR A 191 6.40 -9.53 19.29
C THR A 191 6.11 -11.02 19.43
N GLN A 192 5.13 -11.38 20.25
CA GLN A 192 4.68 -12.76 20.43
C GLN A 192 4.18 -13.37 19.11
N THR A 193 3.43 -12.60 18.33
CA THR A 193 2.90 -13.06 17.04
C THR A 193 4.00 -13.28 16.01
N LEU A 194 4.94 -12.34 15.89
CA LEU A 194 6.09 -12.45 14.98
C LEU A 194 7.04 -13.64 15.32
N ALA A 195 7.03 -14.07 16.58
CA ALA A 195 7.82 -15.23 17.03
C ALA A 195 7.16 -16.57 16.74
N ARG A 196 5.89 -16.62 16.33
CA ARG A 196 5.17 -17.86 16.01
C ARG A 196 5.75 -18.56 14.78
N LYS A 197 5.62 -19.89 14.74
CA LYS A 197 5.95 -20.70 13.57
C LYS A 197 4.92 -20.50 12.43
N ASN A 198 3.63 -20.46 12.78
CA ASN A 198 2.53 -20.28 11.84
C ASN A 198 1.74 -19.02 12.24
N LYS A 199 1.11 -18.35 11.28
CA LYS A 199 0.41 -17.07 11.49
C LYS A 199 1.30 -16.03 12.15
N ASN A 200 2.49 -15.87 11.57
CA ASN A 200 3.53 -14.96 12.05
C ASN A 200 3.47 -13.57 11.43
N ASN A 201 2.36 -13.22 10.78
CA ASN A 201 2.06 -11.88 10.30
C ASN A 201 1.03 -11.23 11.21
N VAL A 202 1.16 -9.93 11.42
CA VAL A 202 0.29 -9.12 12.28
C VAL A 202 -0.53 -8.17 11.41
N LEU A 203 -1.81 -8.05 11.71
CA LEU A 203 -2.67 -7.03 11.13
C LEU A 203 -3.21 -6.13 12.24
N LEU A 204 -2.71 -4.90 12.30
CA LEU A 204 -3.17 -3.88 13.21
C LEU A 204 -4.45 -3.25 12.65
N VAL A 205 -5.55 -3.37 13.39
CA VAL A 205 -6.85 -2.85 13.00
C VAL A 205 -7.31 -1.84 14.05
N GLY A 206 -7.62 -0.62 13.62
CA GLY A 206 -8.04 0.44 14.54
C GLY A 206 -8.51 1.67 13.79
N HIS A 207 -9.18 2.58 14.49
CA HIS A 207 -9.61 3.85 13.91
C HIS A 207 -8.40 4.68 13.41
N PRO A 208 -8.59 5.61 12.46
CA PRO A 208 -7.55 6.55 12.08
C PRO A 208 -7.13 7.38 13.31
N GLY A 209 -5.84 7.69 13.44
CA GLY A 209 -5.32 8.50 14.56
C GLY A 209 -5.13 7.76 15.89
N THR A 210 -5.35 6.43 15.97
CA THR A 210 -5.11 5.64 17.21
C THR A 210 -3.65 5.23 17.43
N GLY A 211 -2.73 5.64 16.54
CA GLY A 211 -1.30 5.40 16.71
C GLY A 211 -0.79 4.06 16.17
N LYS A 212 -1.45 3.43 15.19
CA LYS A 212 -1.03 2.15 14.58
C LYS A 212 0.40 2.21 14.04
N THR A 213 0.73 3.23 13.29
CA THR A 213 2.07 3.46 12.71
C THR A 213 3.11 3.70 13.79
N GLN A 214 2.74 4.47 14.85
CA GLN A 214 3.61 4.75 16.00
C GLN A 214 3.99 3.49 16.79
N ILE A 215 3.08 2.52 16.90
CA ILE A 215 3.38 1.24 17.56
C ILE A 215 4.49 0.49 16.80
N VAL A 216 4.47 0.50 15.47
CA VAL A 216 5.48 -0.17 14.65
C VAL A 216 6.81 0.59 14.67
N GLU A 217 6.78 1.91 14.62
CA GLU A 217 7.97 2.75 14.77
C GLU A 217 8.60 2.59 16.16
N GLY A 218 7.77 2.55 17.21
CA GLY A 218 8.22 2.26 18.57
C GLY A 218 8.84 0.86 18.69
N LEU A 219 8.27 -0.15 18.04
CA LEU A 219 8.87 -1.49 17.99
C LEU A 219 10.26 -1.45 17.32
N ALA A 220 10.42 -0.70 16.23
CA ALA A 220 11.72 -0.54 15.57
C ALA A 220 12.76 0.11 16.50
N LYS A 221 12.34 1.11 17.29
CA LYS A 221 13.18 1.74 18.31
C LYS A 221 13.58 0.76 19.42
N LEU A 222 12.64 -0.04 19.93
CA LEU A 222 12.92 -1.06 20.95
C LEU A 222 13.87 -2.15 20.42
N ILE A 223 13.76 -2.54 19.14
CA ILE A 223 14.72 -3.47 18.51
C ILE A 223 16.11 -2.83 18.49
N GLN A 224 16.21 -1.56 18.13
CA GLN A 224 17.48 -0.84 18.06
C GLN A 224 18.14 -0.68 19.44
N GLU A 225 17.34 -0.47 20.49
CA GLU A 225 17.79 -0.39 21.88
C GLU A 225 18.09 -1.77 22.49
N GLY A 226 17.80 -2.86 21.78
CA GLY A 226 17.97 -4.23 22.27
C GLY A 226 16.97 -4.66 23.35
N ARG A 227 15.88 -3.90 23.54
CA ARG A 227 14.83 -4.12 24.54
C ARG A 227 13.73 -5.05 24.03
N VAL A 228 14.09 -6.04 23.25
CA VAL A 228 13.19 -7.04 22.65
C VAL A 228 13.70 -8.45 22.91
N PRO A 229 12.86 -9.49 22.84
CA PRO A 229 13.28 -10.87 22.94
C PRO A 229 14.34 -11.24 21.89
N ASN A 230 15.16 -12.25 22.20
CA ASN A 230 16.28 -12.68 21.35
C ASN A 230 15.86 -13.01 19.91
N SER A 231 14.60 -13.43 19.69
CA SER A 231 14.05 -13.73 18.37
C SER A 231 13.93 -12.51 17.44
N LEU A 232 13.94 -11.30 17.99
CA LEU A 232 13.79 -10.03 17.25
C LEU A 232 15.02 -9.11 17.32
N LYS A 233 16.04 -9.43 18.13
CA LYS A 233 17.21 -8.54 18.33
C LYS A 233 17.94 -8.14 17.05
N ASN A 234 17.95 -9.01 16.03
CA ASN A 234 18.64 -8.76 14.76
C ASN A 234 17.66 -8.51 13.61
N LYS A 235 16.42 -8.11 13.93
CA LYS A 235 15.43 -7.84 12.90
C LYS A 235 15.43 -6.35 12.52
N GLU A 236 15.13 -6.11 11.27
CA GLU A 236 14.96 -4.77 10.70
C GLU A 236 13.52 -4.60 10.24
N ILE A 237 12.87 -3.51 10.61
CA ILE A 237 11.54 -3.18 10.12
C ILE A 237 11.69 -2.18 8.98
N TRP A 238 11.13 -2.55 7.83
CA TRP A 238 11.12 -1.73 6.64
C TRP A 238 9.69 -1.34 6.27
N SER A 239 9.42 -0.04 6.27
CA SER A 239 8.10 0.52 5.89
C SER A 239 8.01 0.67 4.38
N LEU A 240 7.09 -0.06 3.76
CA LEU A 240 6.85 -0.04 2.32
C LEU A 240 6.09 1.23 1.93
N ASP A 241 6.59 1.97 0.97
CA ASP A 241 5.87 3.04 0.32
C ASP A 241 5.14 2.51 -0.92
N VAL A 242 3.84 2.27 -0.76
CA VAL A 242 2.97 1.78 -1.83
C VAL A 242 2.91 2.76 -2.99
N SER A 243 2.97 4.07 -2.70
CA SER A 243 2.92 5.12 -3.72
C SER A 243 4.15 5.08 -4.62
N SER A 244 5.33 4.83 -4.08
CA SER A 244 6.57 4.68 -4.84
C SER A 244 6.56 3.46 -5.78
N LEU A 245 5.88 2.38 -5.39
CA LEU A 245 5.71 1.20 -6.26
C LEU A 245 4.87 1.50 -7.49
N VAL A 246 3.83 2.33 -7.33
CA VAL A 246 2.90 2.71 -8.41
C VAL A 246 3.47 3.85 -9.26
N ALA A 247 4.29 4.72 -8.69
CA ALA A 247 4.82 5.90 -9.38
C ALA A 247 5.62 5.52 -10.63
N GLY A 248 5.27 6.15 -11.77
CA GLY A 248 5.95 5.94 -13.05
C GLY A 248 5.61 4.63 -13.77
N THR A 249 4.73 3.78 -13.25
CA THR A 249 4.23 2.61 -13.99
C THR A 249 3.14 3.06 -14.96
N LYS A 250 3.36 2.80 -16.27
CA LYS A 250 2.35 3.07 -17.30
C LYS A 250 1.42 1.90 -17.53
N PHE A 251 1.88 0.69 -17.21
CA PHE A 251 1.16 -0.55 -17.44
C PHE A 251 1.12 -1.41 -16.16
N ARG A 252 0.09 -2.20 -16.03
CA ARG A 252 -0.10 -3.18 -14.95
C ARG A 252 1.12 -4.11 -14.78
N GLY A 253 1.74 -4.54 -15.88
CA GLY A 253 2.89 -5.44 -15.87
C GLY A 253 4.11 -4.87 -15.14
N ASP A 254 4.37 -3.57 -15.27
CA ASP A 254 5.52 -2.91 -14.64
C ASP A 254 5.41 -2.96 -13.11
N PHE A 255 4.21 -2.74 -12.57
CA PHE A 255 3.95 -2.81 -11.15
C PHE A 255 4.04 -4.26 -10.61
N GLU A 256 3.48 -5.24 -11.35
CA GLU A 256 3.57 -6.66 -11.00
C GLU A 256 5.02 -7.14 -10.98
N GLU A 257 5.84 -6.67 -11.92
CA GLU A 257 7.27 -6.98 -11.98
C GLU A 257 8.04 -6.37 -10.79
N ARG A 258 7.82 -5.09 -10.48
CA ARG A 258 8.42 -4.44 -9.30
C ARG A 258 8.08 -5.17 -8.00
N MET A 259 6.80 -5.55 -7.84
CA MET A 259 6.35 -6.29 -6.66
C MET A 259 7.00 -7.68 -6.59
N LYS A 260 7.12 -8.41 -7.71
CA LYS A 260 7.82 -9.70 -7.76
C LYS A 260 9.30 -9.54 -7.36
N ASN A 261 9.99 -8.56 -7.92
CA ASN A 261 11.40 -8.29 -7.61
C ASN A 261 11.58 -7.92 -6.13
N LEU A 262 10.65 -7.13 -5.56
CA LEU A 262 10.64 -6.81 -4.13
C LEU A 262 10.46 -8.07 -3.26
N LEU A 263 9.55 -8.97 -3.64
CA LEU A 263 9.33 -10.22 -2.90
C LEU A 263 10.55 -11.15 -2.97
N ILE A 264 11.25 -11.18 -4.10
CA ILE A 264 12.50 -11.92 -4.26
C ILE A 264 13.56 -11.35 -3.32
N ALA A 265 13.75 -10.03 -3.31
CA ALA A 265 14.69 -9.37 -2.41
C ALA A 265 14.37 -9.66 -0.93
N LEU A 266 13.09 -9.64 -0.55
CA LEU A 266 12.66 -9.92 0.82
C LEU A 266 12.94 -11.38 1.23
N ARG A 267 12.88 -12.35 0.32
CA ARG A 267 13.23 -13.75 0.59
C ARG A 267 14.72 -13.92 0.92
N GLN A 268 15.59 -13.11 0.30
CA GLN A 268 17.04 -13.12 0.58
C GLN A 268 17.38 -12.43 1.92
N LEU A 269 16.43 -11.70 2.50
CA LEU A 269 16.61 -10.91 3.71
C LEU A 269 15.73 -11.43 4.87
N PRO A 270 16.01 -12.61 5.43
CA PRO A 270 15.17 -13.21 6.47
C PRO A 270 15.15 -12.40 7.79
N GLN A 271 16.06 -11.43 7.95
CA GLN A 271 16.09 -10.48 9.06
C GLN A 271 15.07 -9.34 8.89
N VAL A 272 14.53 -9.15 7.70
CA VAL A 272 13.60 -8.05 7.42
C VAL A 272 12.17 -8.42 7.81
N ILE A 273 11.49 -7.48 8.45
CA ILE A 273 10.05 -7.46 8.70
C ILE A 273 9.47 -6.33 7.84
N LEU A 274 8.57 -6.66 6.94
CA LEU A 274 7.94 -5.68 6.08
C LEU A 274 6.74 -5.04 6.79
N PHE A 275 6.76 -3.73 6.94
CA PHE A 275 5.61 -2.97 7.40
C PHE A 275 4.89 -2.35 6.21
N ILE A 276 3.59 -2.55 6.13
CA ILE A 276 2.72 -2.00 5.09
C ILE A 276 1.61 -1.20 5.78
N ASP A 277 1.78 0.11 5.76
CA ASP A 277 0.71 1.00 6.22
C ASP A 277 -0.42 1.03 5.18
N GLU A 278 -1.67 1.14 5.65
CA GLU A 278 -2.85 1.12 4.79
C GLU A 278 -2.85 -0.08 3.81
N ILE A 279 -2.55 -1.30 4.32
CA ILE A 279 -2.38 -2.52 3.51
C ILE A 279 -3.59 -2.80 2.60
N HIS A 280 -4.76 -2.27 2.91
CA HIS A 280 -5.96 -2.37 2.08
C HIS A 280 -5.79 -1.68 0.71
N MET A 281 -4.92 -0.68 0.58
CA MET A 281 -4.61 -0.06 -0.71
C MET A 281 -4.03 -1.07 -1.71
N ILE A 282 -3.23 -2.02 -1.21
CA ILE A 282 -2.67 -3.09 -2.03
C ILE A 282 -3.72 -4.16 -2.36
N LEU A 283 -4.65 -4.41 -1.42
CA LEU A 283 -5.65 -5.47 -1.54
C LEU A 283 -6.93 -5.00 -2.25
N GLY A 284 -7.27 -3.71 -2.12
CA GLY A 284 -8.51 -3.11 -2.60
C GLY A 284 -8.44 -2.51 -4.00
N ALA A 285 -7.27 -2.38 -4.57
CA ALA A 285 -7.06 -1.85 -5.93
C ALA A 285 -7.80 -2.65 -7.04
N GLY A 286 -8.58 -3.66 -6.66
CA GLY A 286 -9.34 -4.57 -7.52
C GLY A 286 -10.84 -4.41 -7.59
N SER A 287 -11.49 -3.59 -6.78
CA SER A 287 -12.96 -3.60 -6.65
C SER A 287 -13.72 -2.44 -7.32
N GLY A 288 -13.03 -1.52 -7.98
CA GLY A 288 -13.67 -0.47 -8.78
C GLY A 288 -13.97 -0.94 -10.20
N GLY A 289 -15.23 -1.03 -10.58
CA GLY A 289 -15.85 -1.57 -11.78
C GLY A 289 -15.29 -1.25 -13.18
N GLY A 290 -14.01 -1.48 -13.40
CA GLY A 290 -13.34 -1.48 -14.69
C GLY A 290 -12.36 -2.64 -14.79
N GLN A 291 -12.20 -3.20 -15.98
CA GLN A 291 -11.40 -4.40 -16.32
C GLN A 291 -9.89 -4.38 -15.94
N SER A 292 -9.44 -3.56 -15.02
CA SER A 292 -8.04 -3.31 -14.66
C SER A 292 -7.76 -3.32 -13.16
N SER A 293 -8.38 -4.22 -12.40
CA SER A 293 -8.04 -4.37 -10.98
C SER A 293 -6.66 -5.01 -10.81
N MET A 294 -5.73 -4.28 -10.19
CA MET A 294 -4.40 -4.78 -9.83
C MET A 294 -4.55 -5.89 -8.78
N ASP A 295 -4.34 -7.11 -9.16
CA ASP A 295 -4.51 -8.28 -8.29
C ASP A 295 -3.21 -8.55 -7.51
N VAL A 296 -2.69 -7.50 -6.85
CA VAL A 296 -1.45 -7.57 -6.05
C VAL A 296 -1.59 -8.55 -4.90
N ALA A 297 -2.80 -8.70 -4.39
CA ALA A 297 -3.13 -9.71 -3.40
C ALA A 297 -2.70 -11.10 -3.87
N ASN A 298 -2.88 -11.43 -5.14
CA ASN A 298 -2.51 -12.73 -5.69
C ASN A 298 -0.99 -12.95 -5.79
N ILE A 299 -0.21 -11.86 -5.90
CA ILE A 299 1.26 -11.94 -5.92
C ILE A 299 1.81 -12.12 -4.49
N LEU A 300 1.22 -11.43 -3.50
CA LEU A 300 1.62 -11.52 -2.09
C LEU A 300 1.18 -12.83 -1.42
N LYS A 301 -0.02 -13.33 -1.74
CA LYS A 301 -0.61 -14.54 -1.13
C LYS A 301 0.32 -15.75 -1.08
N PRO A 302 1.04 -16.15 -2.14
CA PRO A 302 1.93 -17.29 -2.10
C PRO A 302 3.09 -17.12 -1.10
N SER A 303 3.73 -15.96 -1.08
CA SER A 303 4.88 -15.67 -0.19
C SER A 303 4.46 -15.58 1.28
N LEU A 304 3.31 -14.94 1.55
CA LEU A 304 2.70 -14.93 2.88
C LEU A 304 2.24 -16.34 3.30
N SER A 305 1.74 -17.14 2.35
CA SER A 305 1.26 -18.50 2.62
C SER A 305 2.35 -19.45 3.06
N ARG A 306 3.53 -19.33 2.46
CA ARG A 306 4.69 -20.16 2.78
C ARG A 306 5.45 -19.68 4.02
N GLY A 307 5.12 -18.50 4.55
CA GLY A 307 5.82 -17.91 5.68
C GLY A 307 7.23 -17.43 5.34
N GLU A 308 7.48 -17.19 4.04
CA GLU A 308 8.79 -16.73 3.53
C GLU A 308 9.10 -15.30 3.96
N ILE A 309 8.05 -14.50 4.20
CA ILE A 309 8.14 -13.09 4.56
C ILE A 309 7.34 -12.86 5.84
N LYS A 310 7.90 -12.08 6.75
CA LYS A 310 7.20 -11.58 7.93
C LYS A 310 6.66 -10.18 7.64
N THR A 311 5.37 -9.99 7.89
CA THR A 311 4.69 -8.75 7.55
C THR A 311 3.87 -8.23 8.73
N ILE A 312 3.92 -6.92 8.95
CA ILE A 312 3.01 -6.17 9.79
C ILE A 312 2.18 -5.30 8.83
N GLY A 313 0.87 -5.43 8.85
CA GLY A 313 -0.04 -4.55 8.11
C GLY A 313 -0.82 -3.67 9.05
N SER A 314 -1.20 -2.47 8.63
CA SER A 314 -2.16 -1.62 9.32
C SER A 314 -3.36 -1.35 8.44
N THR A 315 -4.55 -1.20 9.05
CA THR A 315 -5.79 -0.85 8.33
C THR A 315 -6.84 -0.29 9.31
N THR A 316 -7.92 0.25 8.78
CA THR A 316 -9.08 0.66 9.56
C THR A 316 -10.09 -0.47 9.74
N PHE A 317 -11.05 -0.34 10.70
CA PHE A 317 -12.12 -1.33 10.88
C PHE A 317 -13.00 -1.45 9.64
N GLU A 318 -13.29 -0.34 8.96
CA GLU A 318 -14.12 -0.34 7.75
C GLU A 318 -13.44 -1.09 6.60
N GLU A 319 -12.18 -0.76 6.33
CA GLU A 319 -11.40 -1.38 5.26
C GLU A 319 -11.10 -2.85 5.55
N TYR A 320 -10.91 -3.21 6.84
CA TYR A 320 -10.80 -4.61 7.25
C TYR A 320 -12.05 -5.41 6.84
N ARG A 321 -13.26 -4.91 7.14
CA ARG A 321 -14.53 -5.56 6.76
C ARG A 321 -14.70 -5.64 5.24
N LYS A 322 -14.33 -4.58 4.51
CA LYS A 322 -14.46 -4.53 3.04
C LYS A 322 -13.54 -5.50 2.32
N HIS A 323 -12.28 -5.59 2.75
CA HIS A 323 -11.20 -6.25 1.98
C HIS A 323 -10.69 -7.54 2.62
N PHE A 324 -10.47 -7.59 3.95
CA PHE A 324 -9.89 -8.75 4.62
C PHE A 324 -10.90 -9.82 4.99
N GLU A 325 -12.07 -9.48 5.52
CA GLU A 325 -13.06 -10.47 5.94
C GLU A 325 -13.56 -11.35 4.79
N LYS A 326 -13.53 -10.83 3.58
CA LYS A 326 -13.92 -11.56 2.37
C LYS A 326 -12.84 -12.54 1.90
N ASP A 327 -11.58 -12.33 2.26
CA ASP A 327 -10.45 -13.15 1.82
C ASP A 327 -9.99 -14.12 2.90
N ARG A 328 -10.58 -15.31 2.92
CA ARG A 328 -10.25 -16.38 3.87
C ARG A 328 -8.77 -16.82 3.82
N ALA A 329 -8.09 -16.64 2.69
CA ALA A 329 -6.69 -17.03 2.55
C ALA A 329 -5.77 -16.09 3.31
N LEU A 330 -6.03 -14.79 3.27
CA LEU A 330 -5.30 -13.78 4.05
C LEU A 330 -5.60 -13.88 5.54
N LEU A 331 -6.87 -14.05 5.93
CA LEU A 331 -7.27 -14.23 7.34
C LEU A 331 -6.54 -15.39 8.04
N ARG A 332 -6.23 -16.47 7.30
CA ARG A 332 -5.46 -17.59 7.85
C ARG A 332 -3.99 -17.28 8.08
N ARG A 333 -3.47 -16.19 7.53
CA ARG A 333 -2.03 -15.84 7.54
C ARG A 333 -1.71 -14.67 8.47
N PHE A 334 -2.67 -13.79 8.68
CA PHE A 334 -2.55 -12.68 9.60
C PHE A 334 -3.23 -12.98 10.94
N LEU A 335 -2.62 -12.55 12.02
CA LEU A 335 -3.29 -12.43 13.31
C LEU A 335 -3.78 -10.98 13.44
N LYS A 336 -5.11 -10.83 13.55
CA LYS A 336 -5.72 -9.53 13.82
C LYS A 336 -5.40 -9.11 15.25
N GLN A 337 -4.95 -7.87 15.40
CA GLN A 337 -4.76 -7.20 16.67
C GLN A 337 -5.51 -5.88 16.61
N ASP A 338 -6.47 -5.71 17.51
CA ASP A 338 -7.25 -4.48 17.60
C ASP A 338 -6.45 -3.42 18.36
N VAL A 339 -6.29 -2.25 17.73
CA VAL A 339 -5.63 -1.07 18.32
C VAL A 339 -6.74 -0.11 18.75
N ASN A 340 -7.06 -0.16 20.03
CA ASN A 340 -8.09 0.69 20.62
C ASN A 340 -7.60 2.12 20.84
N GLU A 341 -8.53 3.06 20.90
CA GLU A 341 -8.29 4.42 21.36
C GLU A 341 -7.70 4.38 22.79
N PRO A 342 -6.60 5.10 23.06
CA PRO A 342 -6.05 5.18 24.41
C PRO A 342 -7.01 5.92 25.34
N THR A 343 -6.89 5.64 26.64
CA THR A 343 -7.65 6.39 27.65
C THR A 343 -7.21 7.85 27.67
N PRO A 344 -8.05 8.78 28.16
CA PRO A 344 -7.64 10.17 28.34
C PRO A 344 -6.37 10.31 29.19
N GLU A 345 -6.21 9.48 30.22
CA GLU A 345 -5.02 9.48 31.11
C GLU A 345 -3.77 9.01 30.35
N ASP A 346 -3.87 7.91 29.58
CA ASP A 346 -2.76 7.46 28.73
C ASP A 346 -2.40 8.52 27.68
N SER A 347 -3.40 9.19 27.12
CA SER A 347 -3.20 10.26 26.14
C SER A 347 -2.46 11.47 26.72
N LYS A 348 -2.74 11.85 27.98
CA LYS A 348 -1.98 12.88 28.68
C LYS A 348 -0.51 12.49 28.84
N LEU A 349 -0.23 11.24 29.18
CA LEU A 349 1.15 10.72 29.25
C LEU A 349 1.85 10.71 27.88
N ILE A 350 1.14 10.31 26.83
CA ILE A 350 1.67 10.33 25.45
C ILE A 350 2.07 11.76 25.06
N ILE A 351 1.18 12.72 25.25
CA ILE A 351 1.44 14.13 24.91
C ILE A 351 2.60 14.68 25.74
N GLN A 352 2.64 14.37 27.04
CA GLN A 352 3.74 14.78 27.91
C GLN A 352 5.10 14.27 27.40
N GLY A 353 5.15 13.04 26.90
CA GLY A 353 6.37 12.49 26.31
C GLY A 353 6.77 13.08 24.98
N LEU A 354 5.82 13.63 24.21
CA LEU A 354 6.05 14.30 22.94
C LEU A 354 6.36 15.80 23.08
N LEU A 355 6.03 16.39 24.26
CA LEU A 355 6.05 17.82 24.48
C LEU A 355 7.40 18.47 24.16
N ALA A 356 8.50 17.85 24.60
CA ALA A 356 9.86 18.36 24.32
C ALA A 356 10.18 18.44 22.81
N SER A 357 9.58 17.58 21.98
CA SER A 357 9.72 17.62 20.52
C SER A 357 8.96 18.82 19.94
N PHE A 358 7.74 19.08 20.41
CA PHE A 358 6.93 20.22 19.98
C PHE A 358 7.52 21.55 20.45
N GLU A 359 8.00 21.62 21.69
CA GLU A 359 8.68 22.82 22.23
C GLU A 359 9.91 23.21 21.39
N LYS A 360 10.70 22.20 21.04
CA LYS A 360 11.88 22.41 20.20
C LYS A 360 11.50 22.81 18.76
N PHE A 361 10.43 22.23 18.20
CA PHE A 361 10.00 22.49 16.82
C PHE A 361 9.41 23.90 16.69
N HIS A 362 8.51 24.29 17.60
CA HIS A 362 7.84 25.59 17.56
C HIS A 362 8.64 26.70 18.28
N ASN A 363 9.71 26.34 18.98
CA ASN A 363 10.50 27.27 19.81
C ASN A 363 9.63 28.00 20.86
N VAL A 364 8.76 27.26 21.53
CA VAL A 364 7.84 27.74 22.58
C VAL A 364 7.88 26.80 23.78
N ILE A 365 7.36 27.28 24.93
CA ILE A 365 7.20 26.49 26.16
C ILE A 365 5.70 26.32 26.41
N TYR A 366 5.26 25.09 26.68
CA TYR A 366 3.86 24.85 27.02
C TYR A 366 3.62 24.86 28.52
N ASP A 367 2.56 25.55 28.95
CA ASP A 367 2.07 25.43 30.33
C ASP A 367 1.57 23.98 30.54
N PRO A 368 1.91 23.32 31.66
CA PRO A 368 1.41 21.97 31.97
C PRO A 368 -0.12 21.84 31.92
N ALA A 369 -0.87 22.89 32.25
CA ALA A 369 -2.32 22.92 32.12
C ALA A 369 -2.83 22.73 30.69
N CYS A 370 -2.03 23.07 29.68
CA CYS A 370 -2.39 22.89 28.28
C CYS A 370 -2.52 21.41 27.87
N ILE A 371 -1.76 20.53 28.53
CA ILE A 371 -1.81 19.07 28.24
C ILE A 371 -3.17 18.51 28.68
N GLU A 372 -3.57 18.80 29.92
CA GLU A 372 -4.86 18.35 30.43
C GLU A 372 -6.01 18.92 29.61
N ALA A 373 -5.97 20.23 29.37
CA ALA A 373 -7.00 20.91 28.59
C ALA A 373 -7.11 20.38 27.15
N SER A 374 -5.99 20.12 26.49
CA SER A 374 -6.02 19.60 25.12
C SER A 374 -6.71 18.25 25.00
N VAL A 375 -6.48 17.35 25.98
CA VAL A 375 -7.14 16.05 26.00
C VAL A 375 -8.61 16.20 26.37
N ASP A 376 -8.93 16.87 27.47
CA ASP A 376 -10.29 16.95 27.99
C ASP A 376 -11.22 17.71 27.02
N LEU A 377 -10.74 18.82 26.44
CA LEU A 377 -11.49 19.60 25.46
C LEU A 377 -11.64 18.88 24.12
N SER A 378 -10.61 18.15 23.67
CA SER A 378 -10.70 17.36 22.44
C SER A 378 -11.69 16.20 22.58
N VAL A 379 -11.75 15.55 23.74
CA VAL A 379 -12.76 14.52 24.05
C VAL A 379 -14.17 15.12 24.02
N LYS A 380 -14.33 16.30 24.64
CA LYS A 380 -15.62 16.96 24.77
C LYS A 380 -16.19 17.53 23.47
N HIS A 381 -15.34 18.09 22.60
CA HIS A 381 -15.77 18.86 21.43
C HIS A 381 -15.37 18.25 20.07
N MET A 382 -14.44 17.28 20.02
CA MET A 382 -13.96 16.68 18.77
C MET A 382 -14.38 15.21 18.65
N HIS A 383 -15.65 14.98 18.27
CA HIS A 383 -16.22 13.62 18.19
C HIS A 383 -15.84 12.85 16.93
N ASN A 384 -15.43 13.54 15.87
CA ASN A 384 -15.11 12.94 14.58
C ASN A 384 -13.67 12.42 14.47
N LYS A 385 -12.85 12.63 15.50
CA LYS A 385 -11.45 12.20 15.59
C LYS A 385 -11.22 11.40 16.87
N TYR A 386 -10.15 10.62 16.90
CA TYR A 386 -9.80 9.72 18.00
C TYR A 386 -8.55 10.21 18.72
N LEU A 387 -8.43 9.87 20.01
CA LEU A 387 -7.19 10.05 20.76
C LEU A 387 -6.10 9.07 20.28
N PRO A 388 -4.81 9.45 20.38
CA PRO A 388 -4.29 10.72 20.89
C PRO A 388 -4.25 11.84 19.84
N ASP A 389 -4.50 11.52 18.55
CA ASP A 389 -4.30 12.38 17.39
C ASP A 389 -5.03 13.74 17.53
N LYS A 390 -6.31 13.72 17.92
CA LYS A 390 -7.09 14.96 18.10
C LYS A 390 -6.52 15.92 19.14
N ALA A 391 -5.92 15.40 20.20
CA ALA A 391 -5.32 16.23 21.24
C ALA A 391 -3.90 16.69 20.83
N ILE A 392 -3.16 15.86 20.09
CA ILE A 392 -1.88 16.22 19.48
C ILE A 392 -2.07 17.35 18.47
N ASP A 393 -3.04 17.23 17.57
CA ASP A 393 -3.38 18.28 16.60
C ASP A 393 -3.63 19.63 17.29
N LEU A 394 -4.32 19.62 18.43
CA LEU A 394 -4.67 20.83 19.15
C LEU A 394 -3.44 21.49 19.80
N ILE A 395 -2.53 20.69 20.37
CA ILE A 395 -1.26 21.16 20.93
C ILE A 395 -0.35 21.72 19.83
N ASP A 396 -0.22 21.01 18.71
CA ASP A 396 0.59 21.42 17.57
C ASP A 396 0.08 22.74 16.97
N ALA A 397 -1.24 22.87 16.78
CA ALA A 397 -1.87 24.10 16.31
C ALA A 397 -1.64 25.29 17.24
N ALA A 398 -1.73 25.06 18.58
CA ALA A 398 -1.50 26.12 19.55
C ALA A 398 -0.03 26.58 19.57
N GLY A 399 0.92 25.64 19.48
CA GLY A 399 2.35 25.97 19.37
C GLY A 399 2.67 26.78 18.11
N ALA A 400 2.12 26.34 16.97
CA ALA A 400 2.29 27.05 15.71
C ALA A 400 1.70 28.48 15.77
N TYR A 401 0.52 28.63 16.36
CA TYR A 401 -0.14 29.93 16.53
C TYR A 401 0.70 30.91 17.36
N VAL A 402 1.22 30.44 18.51
CA VAL A 402 2.04 31.26 19.39
C VAL A 402 3.35 31.65 18.71
N ASN A 403 4.02 30.72 18.02
CA ASN A 403 5.26 30.99 17.29
C ASN A 403 5.04 32.05 16.19
N ILE A 404 3.98 31.92 15.37
CA ILE A 404 3.66 32.89 14.29
C ILE A 404 3.43 34.31 14.88
N ASN A 405 2.85 34.39 16.09
CA ASN A 405 2.63 35.67 16.78
C ASN A 405 3.83 36.13 17.60
N ASN A 406 5.02 35.54 17.42
CA ASN A 406 6.25 35.82 18.16
C ASN A 406 6.10 35.67 19.69
N GLY A 407 5.18 34.82 20.13
CA GLY A 407 5.04 34.42 21.54
C GLY A 407 6.07 33.36 21.92
N THR A 408 6.29 33.21 23.22
CA THR A 408 7.24 32.22 23.78
C THR A 408 6.59 31.17 24.64
N VAL A 409 5.36 31.44 25.12
CA VAL A 409 4.63 30.54 26.02
C VAL A 409 3.25 30.26 25.48
N VAL A 410 2.88 28.97 25.44
CA VAL A 410 1.53 28.53 25.11
C VAL A 410 0.72 28.43 26.39
N GLU A 411 -0.32 29.23 26.48
CA GLU A 411 -1.23 29.29 27.61
C GLU A 411 -2.58 28.61 27.28
N LEU A 412 -3.40 28.35 28.28
CA LEU A 412 -4.71 27.72 28.13
C LEU A 412 -5.62 28.48 27.16
N SER A 413 -5.57 29.82 27.15
CA SER A 413 -6.30 30.68 26.21
C SER A 413 -6.03 30.36 24.75
N HIS A 414 -4.78 30.00 24.40
CA HIS A 414 -4.41 29.63 23.05
C HIS A 414 -5.01 28.28 22.66
N ILE A 415 -5.11 27.32 23.61
CA ILE A 415 -5.79 26.03 23.37
C ILE A 415 -7.27 26.24 23.06
N HIS A 416 -7.97 27.07 23.87
CA HIS A 416 -9.38 27.42 23.65
C HIS A 416 -9.60 28.08 22.29
N GLN A 417 -8.72 29.02 21.92
CA GLN A 417 -8.79 29.71 20.63
C GLN A 417 -8.62 28.75 19.44
N GLN A 418 -7.65 27.83 19.52
CA GLN A 418 -7.43 26.85 18.44
C GLN A 418 -8.59 25.86 18.37
N LEU A 419 -9.12 25.42 19.51
CA LEU A 419 -10.31 24.56 19.53
C LEU A 419 -11.51 25.26 18.85
N SER A 420 -11.76 26.52 19.19
CA SER A 420 -12.83 27.33 18.58
C SER A 420 -12.68 27.42 17.06
N MET A 421 -11.44 27.62 16.56
CA MET A 421 -11.16 27.67 15.12
C MET A 421 -11.39 26.32 14.44
N ILE A 422 -10.96 25.22 15.06
CA ILE A 422 -11.07 23.87 14.49
C ILE A 422 -12.52 23.37 14.49
N THR A 423 -13.27 23.66 15.55
CA THR A 423 -14.64 23.15 15.72
C THR A 423 -15.72 24.11 15.28
N ASN A 424 -15.37 25.36 14.96
CA ASN A 424 -16.30 26.48 14.70
C ASN A 424 -17.29 26.74 15.86
N ILE A 425 -16.88 26.45 17.11
CA ILE A 425 -17.64 26.75 18.32
C ILE A 425 -17.18 28.11 18.85
N SER A 426 -18.10 28.94 19.36
CA SER A 426 -17.71 30.25 19.93
C SER A 426 -16.81 30.06 21.16
N LEU A 427 -15.87 31.00 21.37
CA LEU A 427 -14.97 30.99 22.52
C LEU A 427 -15.76 31.00 23.85
N ASP A 428 -16.82 31.81 23.91
CA ASP A 428 -17.69 31.90 25.08
C ASP A 428 -18.30 30.54 25.45
N ALA A 429 -18.67 29.73 24.46
CA ALA A 429 -19.21 28.39 24.71
C ALA A 429 -18.13 27.37 25.14
N VAL A 430 -16.87 27.60 24.77
CA VAL A 430 -15.73 26.74 25.19
C VAL A 430 -15.31 27.08 26.65
N GLU A 431 -15.35 28.37 27.02
CA GLU A 431 -14.88 28.85 28.32
C GLU A 431 -15.94 28.78 29.44
N GLN A 432 -17.25 28.80 29.06
CA GLN A 432 -18.32 28.76 30.06
C GLN A 432 -18.37 27.41 30.81
N LYS A 433 -18.36 27.48 32.13
CA LYS A 433 -18.60 26.29 32.96
C LYS A 433 -20.03 25.81 32.73
N GLU A 434 -20.22 24.52 32.51
CA GLU A 434 -21.54 23.87 32.31
C GLU A 434 -22.61 24.26 33.34
N THR A 435 -22.17 24.60 34.52
CA THR A 435 -23.04 25.03 35.65
C THR A 435 -23.73 26.38 35.43
N GLU A 436 -23.17 27.29 34.61
CA GLU A 436 -23.79 28.59 34.34
C GLU A 436 -24.81 28.51 33.19
N LEU A 437 -24.45 27.79 32.12
CA LEU A 437 -25.36 27.54 31.00
C LEU A 437 -26.65 26.81 31.41
N THR A 438 -26.56 25.93 32.42
CA THR A 438 -27.72 25.13 32.87
C THR A 438 -28.66 25.87 33.83
N ARG A 439 -28.17 26.84 34.59
CA ARG A 439 -29.04 27.62 35.52
C ARG A 439 -30.09 28.46 34.78
N ASP A 440 -29.73 28.99 33.61
CA ASP A 440 -30.59 29.89 32.87
C ASP A 440 -31.34 29.18 31.72
N LEU A 441 -31.07 27.85 31.49
CA LEU A 441 -31.65 27.09 30.39
C LEU A 441 -33.19 27.12 30.40
N GLU A 442 -33.81 26.83 31.54
CA GLU A 442 -35.27 26.86 31.72
C GLU A 442 -35.83 28.23 31.41
N THR A 443 -35.19 29.30 31.97
CA THR A 443 -35.60 30.69 31.79
C THR A 443 -35.43 31.14 30.34
N ASN A 444 -34.35 30.77 29.68
CA ASN A 444 -34.05 31.11 28.30
C ASN A 444 -35.04 30.45 27.32
N ILE A 445 -35.38 29.19 27.54
CA ILE A 445 -36.38 28.49 26.71
C ILE A 445 -37.77 29.05 26.98
N SER A 446 -38.15 29.23 28.26
CA SER A 446 -39.47 29.73 28.66
C SER A 446 -39.75 31.16 28.19
N ASN A 447 -38.73 31.99 28.08
CA ASN A 447 -38.87 33.36 27.55
C ASN A 447 -39.21 33.43 26.06
N LYS A 448 -38.90 32.39 25.31
CA LYS A 448 -39.12 32.32 23.86
C LYS A 448 -40.25 31.38 23.49
N LEU A 449 -40.57 30.40 24.31
CA LEU A 449 -41.61 29.39 24.09
C LEU A 449 -42.75 29.55 25.09
N PHE A 450 -43.86 30.11 24.72
CA PHE A 450 -45.00 30.32 25.60
C PHE A 450 -45.97 29.14 25.56
N GLY A 451 -46.47 28.75 26.74
CA GLY A 451 -47.57 27.77 26.86
C GLY A 451 -47.18 26.30 26.65
N GLN A 452 -45.89 25.94 26.70
CA GLN A 452 -45.39 24.58 26.57
C GLN A 452 -44.51 24.18 27.80
N THR A 453 -44.90 24.60 28.98
CA THR A 453 -44.12 24.41 30.24
C THR A 453 -43.79 22.96 30.53
N ASP A 454 -44.72 22.02 30.30
CA ASP A 454 -44.48 20.60 30.59
C ASP A 454 -43.42 19.99 29.68
N ALA A 455 -43.43 20.37 28.38
CA ALA A 455 -42.44 19.92 27.43
C ALA A 455 -41.05 20.51 27.70
N VAL A 456 -41.00 21.80 28.10
CA VAL A 456 -39.74 22.47 28.48
C VAL A 456 -39.16 21.80 29.72
N ASN A 457 -39.97 21.57 30.75
CA ASN A 457 -39.52 20.92 32.00
C ASN A 457 -38.95 19.53 31.73
N GLN A 458 -39.60 18.69 30.90
CA GLN A 458 -39.11 17.35 30.60
C GLN A 458 -37.74 17.38 29.89
N VAL A 459 -37.52 18.34 28.97
CA VAL A 459 -36.23 18.52 28.32
C VAL A 459 -35.17 18.99 29.32
N VAL A 460 -35.47 20.01 30.12
CA VAL A 460 -34.56 20.59 31.07
C VAL A 460 -34.19 19.57 32.16
N GLU A 461 -35.15 18.79 32.69
CA GLU A 461 -34.87 17.71 33.65
C GLU A 461 -33.94 16.65 33.06
N SER A 462 -34.12 16.26 31.79
CA SER A 462 -33.26 15.29 31.15
C SER A 462 -31.83 15.80 30.99
N VAL A 463 -31.66 17.10 30.64
CA VAL A 463 -30.37 17.75 30.56
C VAL A 463 -29.71 17.82 31.94
N TRP A 464 -30.45 18.21 32.98
CA TRP A 464 -29.93 18.26 34.34
C TRP A 464 -29.54 16.90 34.91
N MET A 465 -30.30 15.83 34.63
CA MET A 465 -29.93 14.47 35.03
C MET A 465 -28.61 14.02 34.39
N THR A 466 -28.36 14.42 33.16
CA THR A 466 -27.12 14.07 32.47
C THR A 466 -25.94 14.84 33.03
N LEU A 467 -26.08 16.15 33.20
CA LEU A 467 -25.02 17.03 33.72
C LEU A 467 -24.70 16.81 35.21
N SER A 468 -25.67 16.32 36.00
CA SER A 468 -25.44 15.92 37.39
C SER A 468 -24.73 14.57 37.55
N GLY A 469 -24.38 13.90 36.46
CA GLY A 469 -23.68 12.61 36.50
C GLY A 469 -24.58 11.42 36.89
N LEU A 470 -25.89 11.60 36.95
CA LEU A 470 -26.85 10.55 37.27
C LEU A 470 -27.11 9.59 36.08
N ARG A 471 -26.59 9.90 34.90
CA ARG A 471 -26.61 9.05 33.72
C ARG A 471 -25.21 8.64 33.30
N GLU A 472 -25.09 7.48 32.65
CA GLU A 472 -23.82 7.01 32.05
C GLU A 472 -23.34 7.99 30.94
N MET A 473 -22.09 8.44 31.00
CA MET A 473 -21.51 9.42 30.06
C MET A 473 -21.56 8.97 28.60
N ASN A 474 -21.69 7.68 28.33
CA ASN A 474 -21.73 7.10 26.96
C ASN A 474 -23.15 6.99 26.38
N LYS A 475 -24.18 7.47 27.10
CA LYS A 475 -25.56 7.48 26.63
C LYS A 475 -25.99 8.88 26.20
N THR A 476 -26.87 8.94 25.19
CA THR A 476 -27.49 10.19 24.75
C THR A 476 -28.24 10.88 25.91
N MET A 477 -28.17 12.20 25.98
CA MET A 477 -28.85 13.00 27.03
C MET A 477 -30.35 12.74 27.09
N GLY A 478 -30.97 12.43 25.95
CA GLY A 478 -32.38 12.09 25.81
C GLY A 478 -32.74 11.91 24.35
N SER A 479 -33.80 11.18 24.07
CA SER A 479 -34.41 11.10 22.77
C SER A 479 -35.84 11.60 22.87
N PHE A 480 -36.12 12.75 22.27
CA PHE A 480 -37.44 13.40 22.41
C PHE A 480 -38.15 13.40 21.06
N LEU A 481 -39.41 13.00 21.04
CA LEU A 481 -40.29 13.08 19.89
C LEU A 481 -41.36 14.16 20.16
N PHE A 482 -41.24 15.32 19.52
CA PHE A 482 -42.24 16.39 19.64
C PHE A 482 -43.39 16.17 18.65
N CYS A 483 -44.53 15.73 19.16
CA CYS A 483 -45.74 15.51 18.37
C CYS A 483 -46.74 16.66 18.62
N GLY A 484 -47.32 17.19 17.54
CA GLY A 484 -48.36 18.24 17.66
C GLY A 484 -48.70 18.85 16.32
N GLN A 485 -49.76 19.69 16.27
CA GLN A 485 -50.19 20.38 15.06
C GLN A 485 -49.14 21.41 14.59
N SER A 486 -49.20 21.83 13.31
CA SER A 486 -48.32 22.87 12.79
C SER A 486 -48.53 24.20 13.55
N GLY A 487 -47.45 24.92 13.84
CA GLY A 487 -47.52 26.21 14.54
C GLY A 487 -47.53 26.12 16.10
N THR A 488 -47.41 24.95 16.70
CA THR A 488 -47.40 24.79 18.18
C THR A 488 -46.05 25.02 18.84
N GLY A 489 -45.07 25.59 18.13
CA GLY A 489 -43.75 25.90 18.70
C GLY A 489 -42.72 24.79 18.72
N LYS A 490 -42.97 23.67 18.04
CA LYS A 490 -42.02 22.51 18.02
C LYS A 490 -40.62 22.91 17.51
N CYS A 491 -40.56 23.72 16.43
CA CYS A 491 -39.27 24.18 15.88
C CYS A 491 -38.55 25.20 16.79
N LEU A 492 -39.29 26.02 17.51
CA LEU A 492 -38.72 26.99 18.45
C LEU A 492 -38.02 26.31 19.64
N ALA A 493 -38.47 25.15 20.05
CA ALA A 493 -37.80 24.36 21.08
C ALA A 493 -36.46 23.76 20.58
N TYR A 494 -36.31 23.57 19.27
CA TYR A 494 -35.11 23.04 18.64
C TYR A 494 -34.06 24.11 18.33
N ASP A 495 -34.49 25.35 17.94
CA ASP A 495 -33.59 26.43 17.48
C ASP A 495 -32.80 27.12 18.61
N GLN A 496 -32.94 26.71 19.84
CA GLN A 496 -32.25 27.31 20.98
C GLN A 496 -31.07 26.45 21.42
N GLU A 497 -29.88 26.67 20.79
CA GLU A 497 -28.51 26.30 21.24
C GLU A 497 -28.31 24.95 21.97
N ILE A 498 -29.31 24.07 21.98
CA ILE A 498 -29.13 22.68 22.34
C ILE A 498 -28.59 22.01 21.09
N THR A 499 -27.27 22.00 20.90
CA THR A 499 -26.60 21.20 19.86
C THR A 499 -26.76 19.72 20.22
N VAL A 500 -27.95 19.19 20.03
CA VAL A 500 -28.20 17.77 20.13
C VAL A 500 -27.67 17.18 18.82
N GLN A 501 -26.53 16.51 18.85
CA GLN A 501 -26.11 15.66 17.75
C GLN A 501 -27.10 14.51 17.62
N VAL A 502 -28.06 14.67 16.72
CA VAL A 502 -28.96 13.60 16.33
C VAL A 502 -28.17 12.73 15.34
N PRO A 503 -28.02 11.42 15.56
CA PRO A 503 -27.44 10.51 14.56
C PRO A 503 -28.12 10.73 13.22
N GLY A 504 -27.33 10.85 12.13
CA GLY A 504 -27.83 11.17 10.78
C GLY A 504 -28.98 10.26 10.30
N GLU A 505 -28.98 9.01 10.75
CA GLU A 505 -30.04 8.02 10.49
C GLU A 505 -31.41 8.45 11.06
N LEU A 506 -31.45 9.12 12.22
CA LEU A 506 -32.69 9.65 12.80
C LEU A 506 -33.19 10.90 12.08
N ILE A 507 -32.30 11.70 11.51
CA ILE A 507 -32.67 12.85 10.66
C ILE A 507 -33.26 12.34 9.33
N GLU A 508 -32.70 11.32 8.72
CA GLU A 508 -33.25 10.69 7.51
C GLU A 508 -34.60 10.02 7.79
N PHE A 509 -34.74 9.32 8.92
CA PHE A 509 -36.01 8.74 9.34
C PHE A 509 -37.07 9.81 9.59
N ALA A 510 -36.74 10.91 10.27
CA ALA A 510 -37.68 12.01 10.50
C ALA A 510 -38.10 12.70 9.20
N LYS A 511 -37.17 12.86 8.22
CA LYS A 511 -37.48 13.35 6.87
C LYS A 511 -38.35 12.37 6.09
N SER A 512 -38.11 11.05 6.17
CA SER A 512 -38.91 10.05 5.49
C SER A 512 -40.35 9.97 6.03
N CYS A 513 -40.54 10.34 7.29
CA CYS A 513 -41.85 10.38 7.94
C CYS A 513 -42.57 11.76 7.80
N ASN A 514 -42.01 12.73 7.06
CA ASN A 514 -42.56 14.11 6.96
C ASN A 514 -42.71 14.79 8.35
N LEU A 515 -41.81 14.48 9.30
CA LEU A 515 -41.83 14.99 10.67
C LEU A 515 -40.86 16.16 10.87
N LEU A 516 -40.08 16.49 9.84
CA LEU A 516 -39.17 17.66 9.75
C LEU A 516 -39.54 18.50 8.56
#